data_e7b3dd9c3ebc656190ef5d25a020ed99
#
_entry.id   e7b3dd9c3ebc656190ef5d25a020ed99
#
_cell.length_a   1.000
_cell.length_b   1.000
_cell.length_c   1.000
_cell.angle_alpha   90.00
_cell.angle_beta   90.00
_cell.angle_gamma   90.00
#
_symmetry.space_group_name_H-M   'P 1'
#
loop_
_entity.id
_entity.type
_entity.pdbx_description
1 polymer ?
#
loop_
_entity_poly.entity_id
_entity_poly.type
_entity_poly.pdbx_seq_one_letter_code
_entity_poly.pdbx_strand_id
1 'polypeptide(L)'
;MALVMASCVKTKVYQVNDASRDWFADTMNVRFTMMDENDIMQSLRFDAAESYTTETGTTVLFIPTDKGEHEHITQSGTNTYGTMRVSTTISAYKHDDEHEGTDEFRMYFNEAIYAMRIDGNLFYPDKCYETDYNGGMEYTAEYLDSFEVSGKNYEGVMHLKLIDVGYPRTKNFPTEIYYAKHYGLIQCTLDGEVSLYRMP
;
A
#
# COMPACT_ATOMS: atom_id res chain seq x y z
N MET A 1 21.61 12.55 -47.32
CA MET A 1 22.05 11.43 -46.46
C MET A 1 21.77 11.83 -45.01
N ALA A 2 20.64 11.40 -44.45
CA ALA A 2 20.26 11.74 -43.07
C ALA A 2 20.95 10.75 -42.13
N LEU A 3 21.84 11.25 -41.27
CA LEU A 3 22.47 10.46 -40.23
C LEU A 3 21.40 10.22 -39.17
N VAL A 4 20.81 9.02 -39.14
CA VAL A 4 20.00 8.58 -38.02
C VAL A 4 20.95 8.27 -36.85
N MET A 5 21.15 9.24 -35.98
CA MET A 5 21.81 9.01 -34.70
C MET A 5 20.82 8.20 -33.84
N ALA A 6 20.96 6.89 -33.81
CA ALA A 6 20.31 6.04 -32.84
C ALA A 6 20.90 6.38 -31.47
N SER A 7 20.25 7.28 -30.75
CA SER A 7 20.54 7.52 -29.34
C SER A 7 20.14 6.26 -28.58
N CYS A 8 21.10 5.47 -28.12
CA CYS A 8 20.87 4.42 -27.15
C CYS A 8 20.57 5.09 -25.82
N VAL A 9 19.29 5.42 -25.56
CA VAL A 9 18.85 5.84 -24.23
C VAL A 9 18.94 4.62 -23.33
N LYS A 10 19.77 4.69 -22.30
CA LYS A 10 19.86 3.63 -21.29
C LYS A 10 18.55 3.63 -20.50
N THR A 11 17.87 2.50 -20.48
CA THR A 11 16.73 2.30 -19.58
C THR A 11 17.24 2.27 -18.14
N LYS A 12 16.66 3.10 -17.27
CA LYS A 12 16.89 3.05 -15.83
C LYS A 12 15.89 2.08 -15.22
N VAL A 13 16.35 1.21 -14.34
CA VAL A 13 15.50 0.27 -13.62
C VAL A 13 15.36 0.75 -12.19
N TYR A 14 14.13 0.96 -11.75
CA TYR A 14 13.77 1.35 -10.39
C TYR A 14 13.11 0.15 -9.73
N GLN A 15 13.66 -0.28 -8.59
CA GLN A 15 13.17 -1.42 -7.83
C GLN A 15 12.62 -0.95 -6.49
N VAL A 16 11.58 -1.63 -6.02
CA VAL A 16 11.03 -1.44 -4.67
C VAL A 16 12.10 -1.78 -3.65
N ASN A 17 12.28 -0.91 -2.64
CA ASN A 17 13.24 -1.12 -1.57
C ASN A 17 12.92 -2.39 -0.77
N ASP A 18 13.95 -3.09 -0.32
CA ASP A 18 13.79 -4.31 0.46
C ASP A 18 12.96 -4.07 1.74
N ALA A 19 13.21 -2.95 2.44
CA ALA A 19 12.45 -2.59 3.63
C ALA A 19 10.96 -2.33 3.37
N SER A 20 10.60 -1.93 2.14
CA SER A 20 9.21 -1.73 1.73
C SER A 20 8.52 -3.05 1.39
N ARG A 21 9.28 -4.07 0.95
CA ARG A 21 8.73 -5.42 0.67
C ARG A 21 8.20 -6.11 1.92
N ASP A 22 8.74 -5.79 3.09
CA ASP A 22 8.30 -6.35 4.37
C ASP A 22 6.83 -6.00 4.70
N TRP A 23 6.24 -5.00 4.04
CA TRP A 23 4.84 -4.62 4.22
C TRP A 23 3.83 -5.59 3.59
N PHE A 24 4.27 -6.64 2.90
CA PHE A 24 3.38 -7.68 2.40
C PHE A 24 3.28 -8.85 3.37
N ALA A 25 2.10 -9.49 3.43
CA ALA A 25 1.93 -10.70 4.22
C ALA A 25 2.71 -11.86 3.59
N ASP A 26 3.51 -12.55 4.39
CA ASP A 26 4.21 -13.76 3.98
C ASP A 26 3.25 -14.88 3.62
N THR A 27 3.71 -15.85 2.83
CA THR A 27 2.91 -17.00 2.39
C THR A 27 2.25 -17.79 3.53
N MET A 28 2.84 -17.77 4.72
CA MET A 28 2.27 -18.39 5.92
C MET A 28 1.17 -17.55 6.57
N ASN A 29 1.13 -16.26 6.29
CA ASN A 29 0.25 -15.27 6.91
C ASN A 29 -0.92 -14.85 6.02
N VAL A 30 -1.04 -15.42 4.82
CA VAL A 30 -2.07 -15.05 3.83
C VAL A 30 -3.49 -15.52 4.19
N ARG A 31 -3.64 -16.44 5.14
CA ARG A 31 -4.95 -16.88 5.64
C ARG A 31 -5.02 -16.73 7.13
N PHE A 32 -6.04 -16.01 7.59
CA PHE A 32 -6.27 -15.80 9.01
C PHE A 32 -7.74 -15.50 9.29
N THR A 33 -8.10 -15.57 10.56
CA THR A 33 -9.44 -15.22 11.04
C THR A 33 -9.39 -13.85 11.68
N MET A 34 -10.34 -12.99 11.34
CA MET A 34 -10.66 -11.76 12.07
C MET A 34 -11.90 -12.03 12.91
N MET A 35 -11.94 -11.48 14.09
CA MET A 35 -13.08 -11.57 15.01
C MET A 35 -13.51 -10.15 15.41
N ASP A 36 -14.80 -9.90 15.48
CA ASP A 36 -15.32 -8.64 16.01
C ASP A 36 -15.57 -8.72 17.53
N GLU A 37 -16.02 -7.62 18.10
CA GLU A 37 -16.35 -7.48 19.52
C GLU A 37 -17.55 -8.33 19.98
N ASN A 38 -18.32 -8.89 19.04
CA ASN A 38 -19.44 -9.78 19.29
C ASN A 38 -19.08 -11.26 19.02
N ASP A 39 -17.80 -11.59 18.95
CA ASP A 39 -17.28 -12.92 18.62
C ASP A 39 -17.68 -13.45 17.23
N ILE A 40 -18.09 -12.56 16.31
CA ILE A 40 -18.38 -12.93 14.93
C ILE A 40 -17.07 -13.08 14.15
N MET A 41 -16.82 -14.29 13.69
CA MET A 41 -15.58 -14.63 12.98
C MET A 41 -15.73 -14.44 11.47
N GLN A 42 -14.69 -13.89 10.85
CA GLN A 42 -14.56 -13.75 9.41
C GLN A 42 -13.19 -14.28 8.97
N SER A 43 -13.19 -15.18 8.00
CA SER A 43 -11.92 -15.62 7.40
C SER A 43 -11.50 -14.61 6.32
N LEU A 44 -10.28 -14.12 6.41
CA LEU A 44 -9.64 -13.27 5.41
C LEU A 44 -8.53 -14.05 4.72
N ARG A 45 -8.44 -13.91 3.41
CA ARG A 45 -7.38 -14.52 2.60
C ARG A 45 -6.77 -13.45 1.71
N PHE A 46 -5.45 -13.31 1.80
CA PHE A 46 -4.63 -12.62 0.80
C PHE A 46 -4.16 -13.61 -0.27
N ASP A 47 -4.02 -13.14 -1.48
CA ASP A 47 -3.29 -13.83 -2.52
C ASP A 47 -1.77 -13.68 -2.29
N ALA A 48 -0.96 -14.44 -3.01
CA ALA A 48 0.48 -14.21 -3.00
C ALA A 48 0.80 -12.82 -3.55
N ALA A 49 1.83 -12.17 -3.02
CA ALA A 49 2.30 -10.91 -3.59
C ALA A 49 2.85 -11.16 -5.00
N GLU A 50 2.44 -10.34 -5.95
CA GLU A 50 2.85 -10.41 -7.35
C GLU A 50 3.65 -9.16 -7.73
N SER A 51 4.78 -9.37 -8.40
CA SER A 51 5.59 -8.28 -8.94
C SER A 51 5.40 -8.16 -10.44
N TYR A 52 5.28 -6.94 -10.92
CA TYR A 52 5.26 -6.61 -12.35
C TYR A 52 6.02 -5.31 -12.61
N THR A 53 6.38 -5.06 -13.87
CA THR A 53 7.12 -3.87 -14.27
C THR A 53 6.31 -3.05 -15.25
N THR A 54 6.34 -1.73 -15.09
CA THR A 54 5.79 -0.79 -16.08
C THR A 54 6.91 0.05 -16.69
N GLU A 55 6.81 0.30 -17.98
CA GLU A 55 7.73 1.19 -18.68
C GLU A 55 7.17 2.62 -18.68
N THR A 56 8.02 3.57 -18.33
CA THR A 56 7.75 4.99 -18.52
C THR A 56 8.77 5.58 -19.48
N GLY A 57 8.37 6.56 -20.26
CA GLY A 57 9.28 7.23 -21.18
C GLY A 57 8.74 8.56 -21.65
N THR A 58 9.64 9.51 -21.83
CA THR A 58 9.36 10.80 -22.46
C THR A 58 9.96 10.83 -23.85
N THR A 59 9.21 11.39 -24.80
CA THR A 59 9.67 11.56 -26.17
C THR A 59 9.59 13.04 -26.53
N VAL A 60 10.67 13.63 -26.95
CA VAL A 60 10.73 15.00 -27.47
C VAL A 60 11.09 14.94 -28.95
N LEU A 61 10.22 15.51 -29.81
CA LEU A 61 10.42 15.51 -31.25
C LEU A 61 10.73 14.12 -31.84
N PHE A 62 10.00 13.09 -31.38
CA PHE A 62 10.19 11.68 -31.78
C PHE A 62 11.49 11.02 -31.30
N ILE A 63 12.28 11.69 -30.47
CA ILE A 63 13.48 11.13 -29.85
C ILE A 63 13.15 10.75 -28.41
N PRO A 64 13.30 9.47 -28.02
CA PRO A 64 13.16 9.09 -26.62
C PRO A 64 14.26 9.78 -25.80
N THR A 65 13.86 10.53 -24.79
CA THR A 65 14.78 11.30 -23.95
C THR A 65 15.00 10.69 -22.58
N ASP A 66 14.02 9.91 -22.11
CA ASP A 66 14.11 9.20 -20.85
C ASP A 66 13.32 7.89 -20.96
N LYS A 67 13.86 6.81 -20.39
CA LYS A 67 13.18 5.52 -20.25
C LYS A 67 13.44 4.98 -18.87
N GLY A 68 12.37 4.60 -18.18
CA GLY A 68 12.41 3.95 -16.88
C GLY A 68 11.56 2.70 -16.87
N GLU A 69 12.04 1.66 -16.21
CA GLU A 69 11.26 0.49 -15.81
C GLU A 69 11.03 0.59 -14.31
N HIS A 70 9.76 0.57 -13.89
CA HIS A 70 9.36 0.70 -12.49
C HIS A 70 8.75 -0.60 -12.03
N GLU A 71 9.31 -1.15 -10.96
CA GLU A 71 8.74 -2.32 -10.30
C GLU A 71 7.53 -1.91 -9.45
N HIS A 72 6.51 -2.74 -9.51
CA HIS A 72 5.33 -2.68 -8.66
C HIS A 72 5.12 -4.04 -8.02
N ILE A 73 4.80 -4.06 -6.75
CA ILE A 73 4.42 -5.28 -6.04
C ILE A 73 3.01 -5.07 -5.51
N THR A 74 2.12 -6.01 -5.76
CA THR A 74 0.74 -5.93 -5.30
C THR A 74 0.33 -7.20 -4.56
N GLN A 75 -0.50 -7.03 -3.54
CA GLN A 75 -1.13 -8.14 -2.81
C GLN A 75 -2.57 -7.77 -2.52
N SER A 76 -3.50 -8.65 -2.89
CA SER A 76 -4.93 -8.44 -2.67
C SER A 76 -5.51 -9.48 -1.74
N GLY A 77 -6.48 -9.07 -0.93
CA GLY A 77 -7.18 -9.94 0.01
C GLY A 77 -8.67 -9.66 0.07
N THR A 78 -9.43 -10.69 0.39
CA THR A 78 -10.87 -10.59 0.58
C THR A 78 -11.34 -11.54 1.69
N ASN A 79 -12.42 -11.15 2.37
CA ASN A 79 -13.08 -12.05 3.29
C ASN A 79 -14.03 -13.02 2.56
N THR A 80 -14.47 -14.06 3.28
CA THR A 80 -15.34 -15.12 2.74
C THR A 80 -16.63 -14.59 2.12
N TYR A 81 -17.12 -13.44 2.60
CA TYR A 81 -18.38 -12.85 2.13
C TYR A 81 -18.20 -11.79 1.05
N GLY A 82 -16.95 -11.43 0.68
CA GLY A 82 -16.64 -10.38 -0.28
C GLY A 82 -17.01 -8.96 0.17
N THR A 83 -17.33 -8.78 1.46
CA THR A 83 -17.69 -7.48 2.06
C THR A 83 -16.49 -6.68 2.54
N MET A 84 -15.33 -7.32 2.61
CA MET A 84 -14.05 -6.70 2.94
C MET A 84 -13.06 -7.04 1.83
N ARG A 85 -12.52 -6.01 1.19
CA ARG A 85 -11.51 -6.11 0.14
C ARG A 85 -10.36 -5.18 0.49
N VAL A 86 -9.16 -5.74 0.54
CA VAL A 86 -7.93 -4.99 0.78
C VAL A 86 -6.98 -5.28 -0.36
N SER A 87 -6.43 -4.25 -0.97
CA SER A 87 -5.37 -4.39 -1.95
C SER A 87 -4.27 -3.40 -1.62
N THR A 88 -3.05 -3.89 -1.48
CA THR A 88 -1.86 -3.09 -1.20
C THR A 88 -0.95 -3.16 -2.40
N THR A 89 -0.48 -2.01 -2.87
CA THR A 89 0.52 -1.89 -3.93
C THR A 89 1.67 -1.04 -3.43
N ILE A 90 2.90 -1.48 -3.66
CA ILE A 90 4.09 -0.69 -3.45
C ILE A 90 4.78 -0.55 -4.81
N SER A 91 5.09 0.69 -5.16
CA SER A 91 5.66 1.04 -6.46
C SER A 91 7.00 1.72 -6.26
N ALA A 92 8.02 1.21 -6.93
CA ALA A 92 9.28 1.93 -7.08
C ALA A 92 9.04 3.18 -7.93
N TYR A 93 9.52 4.32 -7.49
CA TYR A 93 9.30 5.55 -8.22
C TYR A 93 10.59 6.14 -8.78
N LYS A 94 10.47 7.01 -9.78
CA LYS A 94 11.60 7.74 -10.33
C LYS A 94 12.16 8.63 -9.22
N HIS A 95 13.39 8.35 -8.81
CA HIS A 95 14.10 9.20 -7.88
C HIS A 95 14.45 10.52 -8.58
N ASP A 96 13.80 11.60 -8.17
CA ASP A 96 14.29 12.95 -8.36
C ASP A 96 15.06 13.38 -7.10
N ASP A 97 15.69 14.55 -7.15
CA ASP A 97 16.54 15.05 -6.06
C ASP A 97 15.78 15.22 -4.72
N GLU A 98 14.44 15.26 -4.76
CA GLU A 98 13.59 15.43 -3.55
C GLU A 98 13.07 14.09 -3.00
N HIS A 99 13.15 13.00 -3.78
CA HIS A 99 12.43 11.75 -3.50
C HIS A 99 13.33 10.51 -3.57
N GLU A 100 14.65 10.72 -3.59
CA GLU A 100 15.61 9.62 -3.68
C GLU A 100 15.43 8.63 -2.50
N GLY A 101 15.27 7.37 -2.83
CA GLY A 101 15.19 6.29 -1.85
C GLY A 101 13.78 6.00 -1.29
N THR A 102 12.72 6.66 -1.78
CA THR A 102 11.35 6.40 -1.31
C THR A 102 10.54 5.58 -2.31
N ASP A 103 9.61 4.78 -1.80
CA ASP A 103 8.60 4.07 -2.59
C ASP A 103 7.22 4.70 -2.39
N GLU A 104 6.30 4.46 -3.30
CA GLU A 104 4.90 4.80 -3.12
C GLU A 104 4.15 3.58 -2.58
N PHE A 105 3.55 3.73 -1.41
CA PHE A 105 2.61 2.78 -0.82
C PHE A 105 1.19 3.21 -1.12
N ARG A 106 0.37 2.28 -1.59
CA ARG A 106 -1.04 2.52 -1.88
C ARG A 106 -1.88 1.34 -1.36
N MET A 107 -2.84 1.64 -0.51
CA MET A 107 -3.78 0.65 0.02
C MET A 107 -5.21 1.04 -0.38
N TYR A 108 -5.88 0.15 -1.05
CA TYR A 108 -7.32 0.19 -1.28
C TYR A 108 -7.97 -0.71 -0.25
N PHE A 109 -8.78 -0.16 0.62
CA PHE A 109 -9.57 -0.93 1.58
C PHE A 109 -11.04 -0.58 1.40
N ASN A 110 -11.82 -1.50 0.81
CA ASN A 110 -13.15 -1.25 0.29
C ASN A 110 -13.12 -0.04 -0.69
N GLU A 111 -13.69 1.10 -0.30
CA GLU A 111 -13.68 2.34 -1.09
C GLU A 111 -12.69 3.39 -0.59
N ALA A 112 -12.00 3.11 0.53
CA ALA A 112 -10.97 3.99 1.04
C ALA A 112 -9.65 3.80 0.29
N ILE A 113 -8.94 4.91 0.04
CA ILE A 113 -7.64 4.90 -0.62
C ILE A 113 -6.65 5.61 0.30
N TYR A 114 -5.70 4.87 0.84
CA TYR A 114 -4.56 5.39 1.58
C TYR A 114 -3.34 5.36 0.67
N ALA A 115 -2.86 6.52 0.25
CA ALA A 115 -1.71 6.64 -0.65
C ALA A 115 -0.67 7.59 -0.05
N MET A 116 0.56 7.12 0.07
CA MET A 116 1.65 7.87 0.69
C MET A 116 3.00 7.43 0.15
N ARG A 117 4.02 8.25 0.36
CA ARG A 117 5.39 7.81 0.20
C ARG A 117 5.87 7.11 1.47
N ILE A 118 6.71 6.12 1.29
CA ILE A 118 7.36 5.39 2.38
C ILE A 118 8.87 5.34 2.16
N ASP A 119 9.61 5.45 3.26
CA ASP A 119 11.04 5.21 3.34
C ASP A 119 11.30 4.34 4.57
N GLY A 120 11.36 3.04 4.35
CA GLY A 120 11.42 2.06 5.43
C GLY A 120 10.26 2.20 6.41
N ASN A 121 10.51 2.83 7.57
CA ASN A 121 9.53 3.04 8.65
C ASN A 121 8.98 4.49 8.69
N LEU A 122 9.39 5.33 7.77
CA LEU A 122 8.91 6.71 7.67
C LEU A 122 7.78 6.80 6.66
N PHE A 123 6.68 7.46 7.03
CA PHE A 123 5.49 7.62 6.23
C PHE A 123 5.21 9.10 5.96
N TYR A 124 4.87 9.41 4.72
CA TYR A 124 4.61 10.78 4.25
C TYR A 124 3.25 10.83 3.55
N PRO A 125 2.12 10.86 4.29
CA PRO A 125 0.78 10.81 3.73
C PRO A 125 0.39 12.04 2.92
N ASP A 126 1.04 13.19 3.18
CA ASP A 126 0.86 14.46 2.47
C ASP A 126 1.66 14.55 1.15
N LYS A 127 2.48 13.55 0.86
CA LYS A 127 3.39 13.51 -0.28
C LYS A 127 3.18 12.27 -1.12
N CYS A 128 2.04 12.17 -1.77
CA CYS A 128 1.80 11.18 -2.81
C CYS A 128 2.17 11.76 -4.17
N TYR A 129 2.77 10.96 -5.06
CA TYR A 129 3.17 11.39 -6.41
C TYR A 129 1.97 11.71 -7.31
N GLU A 130 0.83 11.09 -7.05
CA GLU A 130 -0.42 11.39 -7.74
C GLU A 130 -1.34 12.13 -6.78
N THR A 131 -1.25 13.46 -6.78
CA THR A 131 -1.94 14.37 -5.85
C THR A 131 -3.47 14.28 -5.84
N ASP A 132 -4.07 13.65 -6.85
CA ASP A 132 -5.53 13.53 -6.97
C ASP A 132 -6.10 12.20 -6.43
N TYR A 133 -5.26 11.30 -5.93
CA TYR A 133 -5.67 9.93 -5.61
C TYR A 133 -6.18 9.67 -4.19
N ASN A 134 -5.99 10.60 -3.27
CA ASN A 134 -6.53 10.44 -1.91
C ASN A 134 -8.05 10.63 -1.85
N GLY A 135 -8.71 10.90 -3.00
CA GLY A 135 -10.17 11.04 -3.07
C GLY A 135 -10.77 12.08 -2.11
N GLY A 136 -9.97 13.02 -1.61
CA GLY A 136 -10.39 13.95 -0.57
C GLY A 136 -10.38 13.36 0.83
N MET A 137 -9.63 12.28 1.07
CA MET A 137 -9.40 11.72 2.41
C MET A 137 -8.24 12.43 3.11
N GLU A 138 -8.45 12.78 4.37
CA GLU A 138 -7.41 13.22 5.28
C GLU A 138 -7.19 12.16 6.35
N TYR A 139 -5.94 11.73 6.56
CA TYR A 139 -5.59 10.69 7.52
C TYR A 139 -4.17 10.90 8.06
N THR A 140 -3.89 10.28 9.20
CA THR A 140 -2.53 10.16 9.74
C THR A 140 -1.96 8.78 9.46
N ALA A 141 -0.63 8.71 9.34
CA ALA A 141 0.11 7.45 9.26
C ALA A 141 1.28 7.53 10.25
N GLU A 142 1.40 6.55 11.11
CA GLU A 142 2.49 6.45 12.08
C GLU A 142 3.07 5.04 12.12
N TYR A 143 4.36 4.95 12.47
CA TYR A 143 5.04 3.69 12.71
C TYR A 143 5.03 3.37 14.20
N LEU A 144 4.61 2.16 14.53
CA LEU A 144 4.69 1.60 15.87
C LEU A 144 5.71 0.46 15.85
N ASP A 145 6.67 0.49 16.79
CA ASP A 145 7.66 -0.59 16.93
C ASP A 145 6.98 -1.93 17.16
N SER A 146 5.91 -1.92 17.96
CA SER A 146 5.08 -3.10 18.20
C SER A 146 3.65 -2.72 18.58
N PHE A 147 2.73 -3.66 18.34
CA PHE A 147 1.32 -3.52 18.72
C PHE A 147 0.73 -4.90 19.07
N GLU A 148 0.03 -4.98 20.21
CA GLU A 148 -0.59 -6.22 20.65
C GLU A 148 -2.03 -6.33 20.18
N VAL A 149 -2.36 -7.48 19.56
CA VAL A 149 -3.73 -7.83 19.13
C VAL A 149 -4.03 -9.24 19.59
N SER A 150 -5.14 -9.40 20.32
CA SER A 150 -5.63 -10.71 20.79
C SER A 150 -4.55 -11.54 21.51
N GLY A 151 -3.71 -10.90 22.32
CA GLY A 151 -2.66 -11.55 23.10
C GLY A 151 -1.39 -11.91 22.31
N LYS A 152 -1.31 -11.49 21.03
CA LYS A 152 -0.12 -11.63 20.19
C LYS A 152 0.49 -10.26 19.90
N ASN A 153 1.80 -10.16 20.12
CA ASN A 153 2.55 -8.96 19.76
C ASN A 153 3.02 -9.02 18.31
N TYR A 154 2.81 -7.95 17.56
CA TYR A 154 3.26 -7.77 16.19
C TYR A 154 4.30 -6.66 16.16
N GLU A 155 5.42 -6.88 15.49
CA GLU A 155 6.49 -5.90 15.33
C GLU A 155 6.36 -5.17 13.99
N GLY A 156 6.77 -3.89 13.95
CA GLY A 156 6.77 -3.08 12.75
C GLY A 156 5.36 -2.86 12.21
N VAL A 157 4.56 -2.03 12.88
CA VAL A 157 3.15 -1.82 12.55
C VAL A 157 2.93 -0.41 11.98
N MET A 158 2.27 -0.35 10.84
CA MET A 158 1.73 0.88 10.27
C MET A 158 0.33 1.11 10.86
N HIS A 159 0.14 2.24 11.50
CA HIS A 159 -1.14 2.68 12.01
C HIS A 159 -1.68 3.82 11.15
N LEU A 160 -2.78 3.59 10.46
CA LEU A 160 -3.50 4.56 9.64
C LEU A 160 -4.79 4.97 10.35
N LYS A 161 -4.99 6.26 10.54
CA LYS A 161 -6.19 6.78 11.18
C LYS A 161 -6.81 7.89 10.35
N LEU A 162 -8.05 7.69 9.95
CA LEU A 162 -8.84 8.66 9.22
C LEU A 162 -9.14 9.87 10.10
N ILE A 163 -8.95 11.08 9.53
CA ILE A 163 -9.35 12.35 10.13
C ILE A 163 -10.68 12.79 9.52
N ASP A 164 -10.73 12.87 8.19
CA ASP A 164 -11.93 13.32 7.47
C ASP A 164 -12.03 12.71 6.07
N VAL A 165 -13.23 12.72 5.51
CA VAL A 165 -13.48 12.40 4.11
C VAL A 165 -14.43 13.43 3.52
N GLY A 166 -14.07 13.99 2.37
CA GLY A 166 -14.86 14.98 1.64
C GLY A 166 -16.10 14.43 0.92
N TYR A 167 -16.49 13.16 1.14
CA TYR A 167 -17.61 12.49 0.47
C TYR A 167 -18.37 11.55 1.42
N PRO A 168 -19.63 11.17 1.11
CA PRO A 168 -20.38 10.23 1.93
C PRO A 168 -19.71 8.87 2.01
N ARG A 169 -19.51 8.35 3.23
CA ARG A 169 -18.94 7.02 3.45
C ARG A 169 -19.96 5.94 3.12
N THR A 170 -19.47 4.89 2.51
CA THR A 170 -20.25 3.67 2.33
C THR A 170 -20.18 2.78 3.57
N LYS A 171 -21.03 1.77 3.64
CA LYS A 171 -20.98 0.77 4.70
C LYS A 171 -19.64 0.01 4.69
N ASN A 172 -19.12 -0.29 5.87
CA ASN A 172 -17.83 -0.93 6.11
C ASN A 172 -16.63 -0.07 5.66
N PHE A 173 -16.75 1.25 5.77
CA PHE A 173 -15.65 2.15 5.47
C PHE A 173 -14.59 2.07 6.59
N PRO A 174 -13.31 1.79 6.27
CA PRO A 174 -12.26 1.70 7.29
C PRO A 174 -11.91 3.09 7.81
N THR A 175 -11.96 3.24 9.13
CA THR A 175 -11.61 4.49 9.83
C THR A 175 -10.31 4.40 10.59
N GLU A 176 -9.88 3.19 10.92
CA GLU A 176 -8.61 2.94 11.58
C GLU A 176 -8.07 1.57 11.15
N ILE A 177 -6.77 1.50 10.84
CA ILE A 177 -6.13 0.31 10.30
C ILE A 177 -4.78 0.11 10.99
N TYR A 178 -4.53 -1.11 11.46
CA TYR A 178 -3.23 -1.58 11.89
C TYR A 178 -2.74 -2.64 10.93
N TYR A 179 -1.63 -2.38 10.28
CA TYR A 179 -1.06 -3.22 9.23
C TYR A 179 0.40 -3.55 9.58
N ALA A 180 0.69 -4.82 9.82
CA ALA A 180 1.99 -5.26 10.31
C ALA A 180 2.85 -5.83 9.19
N LYS A 181 4.16 -5.60 9.27
CA LYS A 181 5.16 -6.24 8.42
C LYS A 181 5.01 -7.75 8.47
N HIS A 182 5.13 -8.42 7.32
CA HIS A 182 5.01 -9.88 7.15
C HIS A 182 3.65 -10.49 7.46
N TYR A 183 2.73 -9.73 8.06
CA TYR A 183 1.40 -10.21 8.45
C TYR A 183 0.26 -9.59 7.66
N GLY A 184 0.44 -8.36 7.14
CA GLY A 184 -0.65 -7.60 6.54
C GLY A 184 -1.61 -7.04 7.59
N LEU A 185 -2.91 -7.06 7.30
CA LEU A 185 -3.94 -6.51 8.20
C LEU A 185 -4.02 -7.30 9.50
N ILE A 186 -3.86 -6.62 10.64
CA ILE A 186 -3.95 -7.22 11.97
C ILE A 186 -5.13 -6.70 12.80
N GLN A 187 -5.55 -5.46 12.55
CA GLN A 187 -6.75 -4.87 13.15
C GLN A 187 -7.30 -3.78 12.23
N CYS A 188 -8.62 -3.61 12.21
CA CYS A 188 -9.25 -2.45 11.60
C CYS A 188 -10.55 -2.10 12.32
N THR A 189 -10.93 -0.83 12.26
CA THR A 189 -12.23 -0.33 12.70
C THR A 189 -13.01 0.12 11.47
N LEU A 190 -14.23 -0.35 11.32
CA LEU A 190 -15.14 -0.04 10.22
C LEU A 190 -16.25 0.89 10.72
N ASP A 191 -16.58 1.91 9.91
CA ASP A 191 -17.61 2.92 10.19
C ASP A 191 -17.42 3.68 11.52
N GLY A 192 -16.23 3.52 12.16
CA GLY A 192 -15.92 4.07 13.49
C GLY A 192 -16.56 3.30 14.67
N GLU A 193 -17.20 2.15 14.42
CA GLU A 193 -17.99 1.41 15.42
C GLU A 193 -17.55 -0.05 15.55
N VAL A 194 -17.36 -0.76 14.42
CA VAL A 194 -17.05 -2.19 14.44
C VAL A 194 -15.56 -2.41 14.32
N SER A 195 -14.95 -2.97 15.35
CA SER A 195 -13.54 -3.35 15.34
C SER A 195 -13.36 -4.83 15.05
N LEU A 196 -12.44 -5.12 14.13
CA LEU A 196 -12.08 -6.48 13.73
C LEU A 196 -10.61 -6.74 14.11
N TYR A 197 -10.37 -7.84 14.81
CA TYR A 197 -9.07 -8.23 15.34
C TYR A 197 -8.61 -9.54 14.75
N ARG A 198 -7.35 -9.61 14.32
CA ARG A 198 -6.74 -10.86 13.87
C ARG A 198 -6.59 -11.80 15.06
N MET A 199 -7.07 -13.04 14.88
CA MET A 199 -6.89 -14.12 15.86
C MET A 199 -5.48 -14.71 15.74
N PRO A 200 -4.89 -15.16 16.85
CA PRO A 200 -3.55 -15.78 16.86
C PRO A 200 -3.40 -16.98 15.95
#